data_2dc2ee8937cc720417005029883d68be
#
_entry.id   2dc2ee8937cc720417005029883d68be
#
_cell.length_a   1.000
_cell.length_b   1.000
_cell.length_c   1.000
_cell.angle_alpha   90.00
_cell.angle_beta   90.00
_cell.angle_gamma   90.00
#
_symmetry.space_group_name_H-M   'P 1'
#
loop_
_entity.id
_entity.type
_entity.pdbx_description
1 polymer ?
#
loop_
_entity_poly.entity_id
_entity_poly.type
_entity_poly.pdbx_seq_one_letter_code
_entity_poly.pdbx_strand_id
1 'polypeptide(L)'
;MVCSPTLISHYEAGRRLPSPDDARRIDRALGTDGFFERWLQDLETKYDENFAAVAELEQQAVLIQQFALTLVPGLLQTDGYARALFQAYKPNHRREEIDQDVVIRTERARVLDGPTNPVLWTLLDEAVLRRRVGGPQVMAKQLRKIADMAEAGRLRLHVLPFEAGAHSLQQSLLTLMSFADSAPVAYVEGFQTGNLMDDPRLVAFSRTSYDLALGDALSHQKSVARVRAAAEEHEHGQQ
;
A
#
# COMPACT_ATOMS: atom_id res chain seq x y z
N MET A 1 23.76 33.66 -4.92
CA MET A 1 22.83 32.53 -4.99
C MET A 1 22.99 31.89 -6.33
N VAL A 2 23.17 30.61 -6.42
CA VAL A 2 23.33 29.97 -7.72
C VAL A 2 22.25 28.90 -7.89
N CYS A 3 20.99 29.36 -8.06
CA CYS A 3 19.99 28.54 -8.75
C CYS A 3 19.92 29.02 -10.18
N SER A 4 19.97 28.12 -11.15
CA SER A 4 19.80 28.50 -12.55
C SER A 4 18.37 29.02 -12.78
N PRO A 5 18.15 29.99 -13.69
CA PRO A 5 16.81 30.46 -14.03
C PRO A 5 15.88 29.31 -14.46
N THR A 6 16.41 28.30 -15.12
CA THR A 6 15.67 27.08 -15.52
C THR A 6 15.16 26.30 -14.32
N LEU A 7 15.95 26.19 -13.24
CA LEU A 7 15.56 25.47 -12.02
C LEU A 7 14.43 26.23 -11.29
N ILE A 8 14.52 27.55 -11.20
CA ILE A 8 13.45 28.38 -10.62
C ILE A 8 12.16 28.22 -11.43
N SER A 9 12.24 28.29 -12.77
CA SER A 9 11.07 28.07 -13.63
C SER A 9 10.44 26.70 -13.45
N HIS A 10 11.23 25.67 -13.14
CA HIS A 10 10.68 24.34 -12.81
C HIS A 10 9.95 24.32 -11.47
N TYR A 11 10.45 25.05 -10.47
CA TYR A 11 9.76 25.19 -9.16
C TYR A 11 8.44 25.96 -9.33
N GLU A 12 8.46 27.11 -10.02
CA GLU A 12 7.27 27.93 -10.28
C GLU A 12 6.19 27.18 -11.08
N ALA A 13 6.60 26.33 -12.02
CA ALA A 13 5.70 25.52 -12.83
C ALA A 13 5.26 24.22 -12.13
N GLY A 14 5.68 23.94 -10.87
CA GLY A 14 5.37 22.72 -10.14
C GLY A 14 5.96 21.45 -10.76
N ARG A 15 6.95 21.57 -11.67
CA ARG A 15 7.57 20.42 -12.32
C ARG A 15 8.64 19.74 -11.47
N ARG A 16 9.09 20.41 -10.40
CA ARG A 16 10.08 19.93 -9.47
C ARG A 16 9.88 20.60 -8.12
N LEU A 17 10.01 19.84 -7.04
CA LEU A 17 10.08 20.40 -5.69
C LEU A 17 11.50 20.91 -5.41
N PRO A 18 11.67 22.02 -4.66
CA PRO A 18 12.98 22.47 -4.21
C PRO A 18 13.58 21.45 -3.24
N SER A 19 14.92 21.36 -3.23
CA SER A 19 15.60 20.65 -2.14
C SER A 19 15.45 21.44 -0.82
N PRO A 20 15.65 20.82 0.37
CA PRO A 20 15.62 21.54 1.63
C PRO A 20 16.59 22.75 1.66
N ASP A 21 17.76 22.61 1.02
CA ASP A 21 18.72 23.72 0.88
C ASP A 21 18.20 24.83 -0.03
N ASP A 22 17.55 24.48 -1.12
CA ASP A 22 16.97 25.46 -2.03
C ASP A 22 15.75 26.13 -1.40
N ALA A 23 14.91 25.43 -0.66
CA ALA A 23 13.80 26.00 0.10
C ALA A 23 14.29 27.05 1.09
N ARG A 24 15.33 26.76 1.89
CA ARG A 24 15.96 27.74 2.78
C ARG A 24 16.54 28.94 2.05
N ARG A 25 17.05 28.76 0.82
CA ARG A 25 17.54 29.86 -0.02
C ARG A 25 16.42 30.72 -0.58
N ILE A 26 15.30 30.07 -0.98
CA ILE A 26 14.11 30.76 -1.46
C ILE A 26 13.51 31.58 -0.30
N ASP A 27 13.35 31.01 0.88
CA ASP A 27 12.87 31.71 2.08
C ASP A 27 13.70 32.95 2.40
N ARG A 28 15.02 32.82 2.36
CA ARG A 28 15.92 33.98 2.58
C ARG A 28 15.81 35.03 1.48
N ALA A 29 15.64 34.62 0.23
CA ALA A 29 15.56 35.53 -0.90
C ALA A 29 14.23 36.30 -0.94
N LEU A 30 13.15 35.64 -0.54
CA LEU A 30 11.80 36.21 -0.55
C LEU A 30 11.36 36.78 0.81
N GLY A 31 12.13 36.56 1.89
CA GLY A 31 11.77 37.01 3.23
C GLY A 31 10.53 36.30 3.79
N THR A 32 10.34 35.03 3.48
CA THR A 32 9.13 34.24 3.81
C THR A 32 9.23 33.50 5.14
N ASP A 33 10.21 33.80 5.96
CA ASP A 33 10.40 33.28 7.34
C ASP A 33 10.27 31.75 7.45
N GLY A 34 10.91 31.01 6.55
CA GLY A 34 10.92 29.55 6.57
C GLY A 34 9.64 28.90 6.04
N PHE A 35 8.80 29.62 5.29
CA PHE A 35 7.57 29.07 4.73
C PHE A 35 7.81 27.87 3.83
N PHE A 36 8.76 27.97 2.88
CA PHE A 36 9.04 26.89 1.93
C PHE A 36 9.73 25.71 2.59
N GLU A 37 10.57 25.96 3.61
CA GLU A 37 11.18 24.88 4.39
C GLU A 37 10.12 24.10 5.19
N ARG A 38 9.22 24.79 5.90
CA ARG A 38 8.11 24.15 6.60
C ARG A 38 7.17 23.42 5.64
N TRP A 39 6.83 24.04 4.52
CA TRP A 39 5.97 23.41 3.51
C TRP A 39 6.55 22.11 2.94
N LEU A 40 7.88 22.03 2.74
CA LEU A 40 8.53 20.78 2.34
C LEU A 40 8.49 19.72 3.45
N GLN A 41 8.75 20.11 4.69
CA GLN A 41 8.62 19.22 5.84
C GLN A 41 7.19 18.69 5.96
N ASP A 42 6.18 19.54 5.80
CA ASP A 42 4.77 19.14 5.79
C ASP A 42 4.45 18.12 4.69
N LEU A 43 5.09 18.23 3.53
CA LEU A 43 4.90 17.27 2.43
C LEU A 43 5.51 15.90 2.74
N GLU A 44 6.70 15.88 3.36
CA GLU A 44 7.37 14.64 3.79
C GLU A 44 6.64 14.01 4.99
N THR A 45 6.22 14.83 5.95
CA THR A 45 5.52 14.39 7.17
C THR A 45 4.12 13.86 6.87
N LYS A 46 3.42 14.41 5.88
CA LYS A 46 2.07 13.95 5.49
C LYS A 46 2.00 12.48 5.08
N TYR A 47 3.06 11.94 4.48
CA TYR A 47 3.07 10.50 4.15
C TYR A 47 3.11 9.65 5.42
N ASP A 48 4.01 9.98 6.35
CA ASP A 48 4.17 9.26 7.62
C ASP A 48 2.96 9.46 8.54
N GLU A 49 2.40 10.67 8.59
CA GLU A 49 1.17 10.98 9.35
C GLU A 49 -0.04 10.24 8.77
N ASN A 50 -0.23 10.23 7.45
CA ASN A 50 -1.31 9.48 6.81
C ASN A 50 -1.15 7.98 7.03
N PHE A 51 0.08 7.45 6.97
CA PHE A 51 0.34 6.04 7.24
C PHE A 51 0.04 5.66 8.71
N ALA A 52 0.43 6.49 9.67
CA ALA A 52 0.11 6.30 11.08
C ALA A 52 -1.40 6.39 11.34
N ALA A 53 -2.07 7.41 10.77
CA ALA A 53 -3.52 7.55 10.85
C ALA A 53 -4.27 6.34 10.27
N VAL A 54 -3.80 5.81 9.13
CA VAL A 54 -4.38 4.59 8.53
C VAL A 54 -4.23 3.40 9.46
N ALA A 55 -3.08 3.23 10.12
CA ALA A 55 -2.87 2.14 11.07
C ALA A 55 -3.79 2.22 12.31
N GLU A 56 -4.11 3.44 12.77
CA GLU A 56 -5.10 3.66 13.83
C GLU A 56 -6.52 3.38 13.36
N LEU A 57 -6.87 3.80 12.15
CA LEU A 57 -8.18 3.56 11.55
C LEU A 57 -8.44 2.07 11.28
N GLU A 58 -7.41 1.31 10.88
CA GLU A 58 -7.51 -0.15 10.73
C GLU A 58 -7.92 -0.84 12.03
N GLN A 59 -7.48 -0.34 13.19
CA GLN A 59 -7.85 -0.91 14.49
C GLN A 59 -9.32 -0.65 14.88
N GLN A 60 -9.94 0.38 14.31
CA GLN A 60 -11.31 0.78 14.58
C GLN A 60 -12.28 0.26 13.51
N ALA A 61 -11.76 -0.20 12.37
CA ALA A 61 -12.58 -0.66 11.26
C ALA A 61 -13.33 -1.95 11.59
N VAL A 62 -14.58 -2.04 11.14
CA VAL A 62 -15.37 -3.29 11.15
C VAL A 62 -15.26 -4.05 9.83
N LEU A 63 -14.92 -3.34 8.75
CA LEU A 63 -14.66 -3.91 7.42
C LEU A 63 -13.50 -3.18 6.77
N ILE A 64 -12.51 -3.94 6.30
CA ILE A 64 -11.40 -3.47 5.49
C ILE A 64 -11.48 -4.15 4.13
N GLN A 65 -11.57 -3.36 3.06
CA GLN A 65 -11.54 -3.85 1.67
C GLN A 65 -10.29 -3.29 1.00
N GLN A 66 -9.41 -4.19 0.54
CA GLN A 66 -8.12 -3.80 -0.06
C GLN A 66 -8.04 -4.27 -1.51
N PHE A 67 -7.59 -3.41 -2.40
CA PHE A 67 -7.09 -3.78 -3.72
C PHE A 67 -5.58 -3.61 -3.77
N ALA A 68 -4.90 -4.62 -4.31
CA ALA A 68 -3.45 -4.62 -4.48
C ALA A 68 -3.07 -4.95 -5.93
N LEU A 69 -2.35 -4.02 -6.56
CA LEU A 69 -1.94 -4.11 -7.97
C LEU A 69 -0.65 -4.91 -8.17
N THR A 70 0.35 -4.74 -7.31
CA THR A 70 1.71 -5.25 -7.55
C THR A 70 2.35 -5.98 -6.37
N LEU A 71 1.92 -5.68 -5.16
CA LEU A 71 2.50 -6.19 -3.92
C LEU A 71 1.41 -6.76 -3.02
N VAL A 72 1.74 -7.75 -2.23
CA VAL A 72 0.85 -8.24 -1.17
C VAL A 72 0.58 -7.11 -0.17
N PRO A 73 -0.69 -6.85 0.21
CA PRO A 73 -1.04 -5.85 1.22
C PRO A 73 -0.31 -6.07 2.54
N GLY A 74 0.07 -4.97 3.21
CA GLY A 74 0.89 -5.00 4.42
C GLY A 74 0.36 -5.91 5.53
N LEU A 75 -0.96 -5.92 5.75
CA LEU A 75 -1.62 -6.77 6.76
C LEU A 75 -1.49 -8.28 6.49
N LEU A 76 -1.24 -8.67 5.25
CA LEU A 76 -1.11 -10.08 4.83
C LEU A 76 0.34 -10.54 4.70
N GLN A 77 1.32 -9.64 4.81
CA GLN A 77 2.73 -9.98 4.59
C GLN A 77 3.28 -10.95 5.64
N THR A 78 4.18 -11.83 5.20
CA THR A 78 5.06 -12.60 6.08
C THR A 78 6.32 -11.79 6.35
N ASP A 79 7.05 -12.11 7.43
CA ASP A 79 8.33 -11.46 7.78
C ASP A 79 9.33 -11.52 6.63
N GLY A 80 9.44 -12.68 5.96
CA GLY A 80 10.34 -12.85 4.82
C GLY A 80 10.00 -12.00 3.63
N TYR A 81 8.69 -11.85 3.34
CA TYR A 81 8.21 -10.99 2.26
C TYR A 81 8.43 -9.51 2.59
N ALA A 82 8.05 -9.07 3.80
CA ALA A 82 8.26 -7.70 4.27
C ALA A 82 9.75 -7.33 4.26
N ARG A 83 10.61 -8.22 4.74
CA ARG A 83 12.07 -8.06 4.73
C ARG A 83 12.61 -7.83 3.32
N ALA A 84 12.20 -8.66 2.38
CA ALA A 84 12.64 -8.55 0.99
C ALA A 84 12.22 -7.20 0.37
N LEU A 85 11.02 -6.69 0.71
CA LEU A 85 10.58 -5.38 0.28
C LEU A 85 11.43 -4.26 0.89
N PHE A 86 11.63 -4.26 2.21
CA PHE A 86 12.41 -3.21 2.88
C PHE A 86 13.86 -3.19 2.40
N GLN A 87 14.46 -4.34 2.14
CA GLN A 87 15.80 -4.42 1.53
C GLN A 87 15.85 -3.80 0.13
N ALA A 88 14.80 -3.96 -0.67
CA ALA A 88 14.71 -3.36 -1.99
C ALA A 88 14.49 -1.84 -1.95
N TYR A 89 13.69 -1.35 -0.98
CA TYR A 89 13.41 0.09 -0.84
C TYR A 89 14.52 0.88 -0.17
N LYS A 90 15.26 0.21 0.72
CA LYS A 90 16.24 0.83 1.61
C LYS A 90 17.61 0.11 1.48
N PRO A 91 18.25 0.11 0.30
CA PRO A 91 19.45 -0.71 0.06
C PRO A 91 20.65 -0.35 0.94
N ASN A 92 20.69 0.87 1.49
CA ASN A 92 21.77 1.36 2.34
C ASN A 92 21.46 1.26 3.85
N HIS A 93 20.30 0.73 4.24
CA HIS A 93 19.94 0.57 5.64
C HIS A 93 20.66 -0.63 6.26
N ARG A 94 21.00 -0.48 7.54
CA ARG A 94 21.59 -1.57 8.31
C ARG A 94 20.56 -2.67 8.56
N ARG A 95 21.04 -3.86 8.82
CA ARG A 95 20.17 -5.02 9.07
C ARG A 95 19.21 -4.79 10.24
N GLU A 96 19.68 -4.15 11.30
CA GLU A 96 18.91 -3.85 12.50
C GLU A 96 17.73 -2.89 12.20
N GLU A 97 17.93 -1.94 11.30
CA GLU A 97 16.87 -1.01 10.86
C GLU A 97 15.79 -1.74 10.04
N ILE A 98 16.22 -2.64 9.15
CA ILE A 98 15.29 -3.50 8.41
C ILE A 98 14.53 -4.44 9.36
N ASP A 99 15.21 -4.99 10.39
CA ASP A 99 14.57 -5.84 11.39
C ASP A 99 13.47 -5.09 12.16
N GLN A 100 13.72 -3.84 12.53
CA GLN A 100 12.71 -2.97 13.16
C GLN A 100 11.51 -2.69 12.24
N ASP A 101 11.75 -2.36 10.98
CA ASP A 101 10.68 -2.13 10.00
C ASP A 101 9.80 -3.37 9.83
N VAL A 102 10.41 -4.57 9.81
CA VAL A 102 9.68 -5.84 9.73
C VAL A 102 8.81 -6.05 10.98
N VAL A 103 9.36 -5.80 12.17
CA VAL A 103 8.59 -5.91 13.42
C VAL A 103 7.39 -4.96 13.40
N ILE A 104 7.58 -3.70 13.08
CA ILE A 104 6.48 -2.72 12.98
C ILE A 104 5.40 -3.21 12.01
N ARG A 105 5.80 -3.72 10.84
CA ARG A 105 4.89 -4.25 9.82
C ARG A 105 4.07 -5.44 10.33
N THR A 106 4.70 -6.37 11.01
CA THR A 106 4.05 -7.58 11.51
C THR A 106 3.20 -7.32 12.75
N GLU A 107 3.61 -6.40 13.64
CA GLU A 107 2.79 -5.93 14.75
C GLU A 107 1.48 -5.28 14.27
N ARG A 108 1.53 -4.45 13.22
CA ARG A 108 0.33 -3.85 12.62
C ARG A 108 -0.66 -4.92 12.15
N ALA A 109 -0.17 -6.05 11.62
CA ALA A 109 -1.03 -7.13 11.15
C ALA A 109 -1.81 -7.85 12.28
N ARG A 110 -1.44 -7.65 13.56
CA ARG A 110 -2.16 -8.19 14.73
C ARG A 110 -3.59 -7.67 14.87
N VAL A 111 -3.94 -6.58 14.18
CA VAL A 111 -5.34 -6.15 14.08
C VAL A 111 -6.25 -7.27 13.59
N LEU A 112 -5.73 -8.21 12.83
CA LEU A 112 -6.47 -9.37 12.32
C LEU A 112 -6.61 -10.52 13.35
N ASP A 113 -5.94 -10.45 14.51
CA ASP A 113 -5.93 -11.50 15.54
C ASP A 113 -6.76 -11.14 16.79
N GLY A 114 -7.31 -9.91 16.86
CA GLY A 114 -8.06 -9.41 18.00
C GLY A 114 -9.51 -9.98 18.09
N PRO A 115 -10.18 -9.82 19.23
CA PRO A 115 -11.57 -10.27 19.42
C PRO A 115 -12.59 -9.45 18.60
N THR A 116 -12.21 -8.26 18.16
CA THR A 116 -13.02 -7.34 17.32
C THR A 116 -12.44 -7.22 15.93
N ASN A 117 -11.93 -8.34 15.37
CA ASN A 117 -11.30 -8.37 14.06
C ASN A 117 -12.19 -7.73 12.99
N PRO A 118 -11.66 -6.84 12.16
CA PRO A 118 -12.37 -6.39 10.98
C PRO A 118 -12.61 -7.56 10.03
N VAL A 119 -13.72 -7.55 9.33
CA VAL A 119 -13.90 -8.41 8.17
C VAL A 119 -12.93 -7.94 7.10
N LEU A 120 -12.02 -8.81 6.67
CA LEU A 120 -11.02 -8.46 5.68
C LEU A 120 -11.40 -9.03 4.29
N TRP A 121 -11.56 -8.15 3.32
CA TRP A 121 -11.70 -8.49 1.91
C TRP A 121 -10.48 -8.00 1.16
N THR A 122 -9.88 -8.88 0.35
CA THR A 122 -8.73 -8.53 -0.46
C THR A 122 -8.94 -8.95 -1.89
N LEU A 123 -8.84 -8.00 -2.79
CA LEU A 123 -8.81 -8.18 -4.23
C LEU A 123 -7.35 -8.02 -4.68
N LEU A 124 -6.74 -9.08 -5.16
CA LEU A 124 -5.38 -9.10 -5.67
C LEU A 124 -5.41 -9.11 -7.20
N ASP A 125 -4.70 -8.19 -7.82
CA ASP A 125 -4.34 -8.36 -9.24
C ASP A 125 -3.45 -9.59 -9.40
N GLU A 126 -3.58 -10.33 -10.49
CA GLU A 126 -2.77 -11.53 -10.75
C GLU A 126 -1.26 -11.22 -10.77
N ALA A 127 -0.83 -10.00 -11.09
CA ALA A 127 0.56 -9.58 -11.04
C ALA A 127 1.17 -9.77 -9.64
N VAL A 128 0.37 -9.62 -8.57
CA VAL A 128 0.81 -9.88 -7.19
C VAL A 128 1.27 -11.32 -7.02
N LEU A 129 0.59 -12.26 -7.65
CA LEU A 129 0.90 -13.70 -7.56
C LEU A 129 2.17 -14.07 -8.36
N ARG A 130 2.47 -13.32 -9.41
CA ARG A 130 3.55 -13.62 -10.35
C ARG A 130 4.89 -13.01 -9.97
N ARG A 131 4.89 -11.91 -9.21
CA ARG A 131 6.11 -11.20 -8.81
C ARG A 131 6.85 -11.97 -7.73
N ARG A 132 8.10 -12.36 -8.01
CA ARG A 132 8.95 -13.15 -7.09
C ARG A 132 9.64 -12.27 -6.04
N VAL A 133 8.88 -11.70 -5.12
CA VAL A 133 9.43 -10.92 -4.00
C VAL A 133 10.18 -11.83 -3.03
N GLY A 134 11.45 -11.55 -2.77
CA GLY A 134 12.30 -12.35 -1.88
C GLY A 134 12.69 -13.71 -2.42
N GLY A 135 12.42 -13.97 -3.70
CA GLY A 135 12.67 -15.26 -4.33
C GLY A 135 11.52 -16.27 -4.18
N PRO A 136 11.64 -17.45 -4.83
CA PRO A 136 10.52 -18.37 -4.97
C PRO A 136 10.03 -18.95 -3.64
N GLN A 137 10.92 -19.27 -2.72
CA GLN A 137 10.55 -19.86 -1.42
C GLN A 137 9.80 -18.86 -0.52
N VAL A 138 10.24 -17.59 -0.49
CA VAL A 138 9.57 -16.51 0.26
C VAL A 138 8.19 -16.28 -0.33
N MET A 139 8.10 -16.23 -1.66
CA MET A 139 6.84 -16.02 -2.35
C MET A 139 5.85 -17.18 -2.15
N ALA A 140 6.30 -18.42 -2.25
CA ALA A 140 5.48 -19.60 -1.98
C ALA A 140 4.92 -19.58 -0.54
N LYS A 141 5.76 -19.28 0.45
CA LYS A 141 5.34 -19.15 1.86
C LYS A 141 4.32 -18.03 2.03
N GLN A 142 4.53 -16.91 1.35
CA GLN A 142 3.62 -15.77 1.38
C GLN A 142 2.22 -16.13 0.82
N LEU A 143 2.18 -16.76 -0.33
CA LEU A 143 0.93 -17.16 -0.98
C LEU A 143 0.19 -18.23 -0.18
N ARG A 144 0.91 -19.19 0.43
CA ARG A 144 0.29 -20.17 1.34
C ARG A 144 -0.39 -19.48 2.52
N LYS A 145 0.29 -18.54 3.19
CA LYS A 145 -0.33 -17.77 4.28
C LYS A 145 -1.67 -17.15 3.86
N ILE A 146 -1.73 -16.54 2.68
CA ILE A 146 -2.95 -15.92 2.16
C ILE A 146 -4.04 -16.98 1.94
N ALA A 147 -3.70 -18.10 1.31
CA ALA A 147 -4.64 -19.19 1.07
C ALA A 147 -5.15 -19.82 2.38
N ASP A 148 -4.25 -20.08 3.35
CA ASP A 148 -4.62 -20.61 4.68
C ASP A 148 -5.59 -19.69 5.42
N MET A 149 -5.34 -18.38 5.40
CA MET A 149 -6.25 -17.37 6.00
C MET A 149 -7.62 -17.37 5.31
N ALA A 150 -7.65 -17.51 3.99
CA ALA A 150 -8.88 -17.54 3.22
C ALA A 150 -9.70 -18.84 3.48
N GLU A 151 -9.05 -19.99 3.54
CA GLU A 151 -9.67 -21.28 3.86
C GLU A 151 -10.16 -21.34 5.31
N ALA A 152 -9.45 -20.69 6.25
CA ALA A 152 -9.88 -20.56 7.63
C ALA A 152 -11.04 -19.54 7.83
N GLY A 153 -11.54 -18.92 6.76
CA GLY A 153 -12.61 -17.93 6.82
C GLY A 153 -12.21 -16.55 7.37
N ARG A 154 -10.91 -16.31 7.57
CA ARG A 154 -10.36 -15.05 8.10
C ARG A 154 -10.13 -13.98 7.03
N LEU A 155 -10.24 -14.34 5.77
CA LEU A 155 -10.00 -13.49 4.61
C LEU A 155 -11.00 -13.82 3.49
N ARG A 156 -11.71 -12.81 3.02
CA ARG A 156 -12.45 -12.93 1.75
C ARG A 156 -11.52 -12.55 0.60
N LEU A 157 -11.05 -13.56 -0.12
CA LEU A 157 -10.04 -13.42 -1.16
C LEU A 157 -10.68 -13.41 -2.55
N HIS A 158 -10.25 -12.46 -3.38
CA HIS A 158 -10.55 -12.42 -4.80
C HIS A 158 -9.26 -12.14 -5.60
N VAL A 159 -9.16 -12.73 -6.78
CA VAL A 159 -8.06 -12.48 -7.73
C VAL A 159 -8.66 -11.92 -8.99
N LEU A 160 -8.14 -10.77 -9.43
CA LEU A 160 -8.45 -10.17 -10.71
C LEU A 160 -7.47 -10.75 -11.74
N PRO A 161 -7.92 -11.61 -12.65
CA PRO A 161 -7.03 -12.29 -13.58
C PRO A 161 -6.57 -11.34 -14.70
N PHE A 162 -5.43 -11.61 -15.32
CA PHE A 162 -4.94 -10.83 -16.46
C PHE A 162 -5.91 -10.79 -17.64
N GLU A 163 -6.74 -11.82 -17.80
CA GLU A 163 -7.76 -11.91 -18.83
C GLU A 163 -8.87 -10.85 -18.69
N ALA A 164 -9.04 -10.26 -17.49
CA ALA A 164 -9.94 -9.13 -17.29
C ALA A 164 -9.50 -7.87 -18.06
N GLY A 165 -8.22 -7.79 -18.42
CA GLY A 165 -7.68 -6.67 -19.18
C GLY A 165 -7.65 -5.36 -18.37
N ALA A 166 -8.14 -4.28 -18.96
CA ALA A 166 -8.20 -2.99 -18.29
C ALA A 166 -9.33 -2.96 -17.24
N HIS A 167 -9.03 -2.44 -16.05
CA HIS A 167 -9.98 -2.37 -14.93
C HIS A 167 -9.89 -1.02 -14.19
N SER A 168 -10.90 -0.71 -13.39
CA SER A 168 -11.07 0.59 -12.73
C SER A 168 -9.97 0.97 -11.72
N LEU A 169 -9.19 0.00 -11.23
CA LEU A 169 -8.16 0.20 -10.18
C LEU A 169 -6.72 0.05 -10.70
N GLN A 170 -6.49 0.13 -12.01
CA GLN A 170 -5.18 -0.16 -12.64
C GLN A 170 -4.06 0.84 -12.29
N GLN A 171 -4.38 1.94 -11.62
CA GLN A 171 -3.42 3.03 -11.38
C GLN A 171 -2.91 3.13 -9.94
N SER A 172 -3.51 2.43 -8.97
CA SER A 172 -3.16 2.61 -7.55
C SER A 172 -3.52 1.42 -6.67
N LEU A 173 -2.96 1.42 -5.46
CA LEU A 173 -3.43 0.60 -4.35
C LEU A 173 -4.59 1.33 -3.67
N LEU A 174 -5.63 0.62 -3.26
CA LEU A 174 -6.81 1.18 -2.60
C LEU A 174 -7.14 0.40 -1.34
N THR A 175 -7.38 1.10 -0.23
CA THR A 175 -7.98 0.55 0.98
C THR A 175 -9.24 1.33 1.33
N LEU A 176 -10.35 0.64 1.46
CA LEU A 176 -11.61 1.18 1.96
C LEU A 176 -11.82 0.67 3.38
N MET A 177 -12.15 1.55 4.31
CA MET A 177 -12.44 1.19 5.69
C MET A 177 -13.82 1.66 6.07
N SER A 178 -14.60 0.77 6.69
CA SER A 178 -15.91 1.07 7.21
C SER A 178 -15.93 0.85 8.71
N PHE A 179 -16.66 1.68 9.42
CA PHE A 179 -16.72 1.73 10.88
C PHE A 179 -18.17 1.53 11.36
N ALA A 180 -18.34 1.16 12.64
CA ALA A 180 -19.67 0.99 13.21
C ALA A 180 -20.40 2.34 13.36
N ASP A 181 -19.69 3.36 13.87
CA ASP A 181 -20.28 4.62 14.34
C ASP A 181 -19.72 5.87 13.63
N SER A 182 -18.96 5.70 12.53
CA SER A 182 -18.41 6.81 11.78
C SER A 182 -18.48 6.61 10.27
N ALA A 183 -18.30 7.69 9.53
CA ALA A 183 -18.30 7.64 8.06
C ALA A 183 -17.13 6.80 7.53
N PRO A 184 -17.32 6.07 6.42
CA PRO A 184 -16.27 5.31 5.79
C PRO A 184 -15.21 6.23 5.19
N VAL A 185 -13.99 5.71 5.08
CA VAL A 185 -12.86 6.41 4.44
C VAL A 185 -12.23 5.55 3.34
N ALA A 186 -11.51 6.21 2.45
CA ALA A 186 -10.69 5.57 1.43
C ALA A 186 -9.24 6.04 1.57
N TYR A 187 -8.30 5.12 1.39
CA TYR A 187 -6.87 5.42 1.37
C TYR A 187 -6.27 4.90 0.07
N VAL A 188 -5.57 5.77 -0.63
CA VAL A 188 -4.86 5.46 -1.87
C VAL A 188 -3.37 5.63 -1.62
N GLU A 189 -2.58 4.61 -1.96
CA GLU A 189 -1.14 4.59 -1.75
C GLU A 189 -0.39 4.52 -3.09
N GLY A 190 0.65 5.35 -3.22
CA GLY A 190 1.58 5.38 -4.34
C GLY A 190 3.03 5.47 -3.85
N PHE A 191 3.96 5.73 -4.78
CA PHE A 191 5.38 5.86 -4.44
C PHE A 191 5.60 7.13 -3.60
N GLN A 192 6.01 6.96 -2.34
CA GLN A 192 6.23 8.04 -1.37
C GLN A 192 5.03 9.00 -1.23
N THR A 193 3.84 8.48 -1.41
CA THR A 193 2.62 9.26 -1.24
C THR A 193 1.49 8.37 -0.73
N GLY A 194 0.67 8.93 0.16
CA GLY A 194 -0.55 8.31 0.64
C GLY A 194 -1.61 9.41 0.81
N ASN A 195 -2.81 9.16 0.34
CA ASN A 195 -3.91 10.10 0.45
C ASN A 195 -5.09 9.45 1.16
N LEU A 196 -5.38 9.93 2.37
CA LEU A 196 -6.56 9.56 3.14
C LEU A 196 -7.72 10.49 2.72
N MET A 197 -8.81 9.90 2.26
CA MET A 197 -9.98 10.59 1.75
C MET A 197 -11.20 10.29 2.62
N ASP A 198 -11.85 11.34 3.11
CA ASP A 198 -13.08 11.31 3.90
C ASP A 198 -14.25 12.05 3.22
N ASP A 199 -14.00 12.75 2.09
CA ASP A 199 -15.08 13.34 1.28
C ASP A 199 -16.02 12.23 0.79
N PRO A 200 -17.32 12.27 1.11
CA PRO A 200 -18.25 11.19 0.76
C PRO A 200 -18.32 10.88 -0.73
N ARG A 201 -18.08 11.89 -1.60
CA ARG A 201 -18.10 11.69 -3.06
C ARG A 201 -16.88 10.92 -3.53
N LEU A 202 -15.69 11.22 -2.97
CA LEU A 202 -14.45 10.51 -3.29
C LEU A 202 -14.49 9.08 -2.76
N VAL A 203 -14.99 8.88 -1.55
CA VAL A 203 -15.19 7.56 -0.96
C VAL A 203 -16.18 6.73 -1.79
N ALA A 204 -17.32 7.31 -2.20
CA ALA A 204 -18.30 6.65 -3.04
C ALA A 204 -17.73 6.27 -4.42
N PHE A 205 -16.95 7.17 -5.04
CA PHE A 205 -16.25 6.89 -6.30
C PHE A 205 -15.25 5.74 -6.15
N SER A 206 -14.44 5.75 -5.08
CA SER A 206 -13.47 4.70 -4.79
C SER A 206 -14.16 3.34 -4.57
N ARG A 207 -15.29 3.33 -3.84
CA ARG A 207 -16.10 2.13 -3.66
C ARG A 207 -16.65 1.60 -4.97
N THR A 208 -17.23 2.45 -5.80
CA THR A 208 -17.73 2.06 -7.12
C THR A 208 -16.61 1.46 -7.98
N SER A 209 -15.42 2.05 -7.95
CA SER A 209 -14.25 1.52 -8.67
C SER A 209 -13.84 0.14 -8.15
N TYR A 210 -13.89 -0.07 -6.83
CA TYR A 210 -13.62 -1.37 -6.22
C TYR A 210 -14.66 -2.42 -6.62
N ASP A 211 -15.94 -2.07 -6.58
CA ASP A 211 -17.05 -2.97 -6.90
C ASP A 211 -17.04 -3.38 -8.39
N LEU A 212 -16.68 -2.45 -9.29
CA LEU A 212 -16.48 -2.76 -10.71
C LEU A 212 -15.35 -3.77 -10.91
N ALA A 213 -14.18 -3.55 -10.32
CA ALA A 213 -13.07 -4.48 -10.43
C ALA A 213 -13.38 -5.85 -9.77
N LEU A 214 -14.14 -5.84 -8.67
CA LEU A 214 -14.58 -7.07 -8.01
C LEU A 214 -15.54 -7.88 -8.89
N GLY A 215 -16.36 -7.20 -9.71
CA GLY A 215 -17.26 -7.84 -10.69
C GLY A 215 -16.53 -8.67 -11.74
N ASP A 216 -15.31 -8.28 -12.10
CA ASP A 216 -14.46 -8.97 -13.08
C ASP A 216 -13.52 -10.01 -12.43
N ALA A 217 -13.54 -10.13 -11.09
CA ALA A 217 -12.64 -11.01 -10.36
C ALA A 217 -13.16 -12.46 -10.29
N LEU A 218 -12.25 -13.37 -10.05
CA LEU A 218 -12.57 -14.76 -9.76
C LEU A 218 -13.39 -14.88 -8.46
N SER A 219 -14.29 -15.84 -8.39
CA SER A 219 -14.99 -16.17 -7.14
C SER A 219 -13.99 -16.53 -6.05
N HIS A 220 -14.40 -16.41 -4.77
CA HIS A 220 -13.53 -16.73 -3.63
C HIS A 220 -12.86 -18.10 -3.76
N GLN A 221 -13.63 -19.16 -4.05
CA GLN A 221 -13.08 -20.52 -4.19
C GLN A 221 -12.07 -20.63 -5.33
N LYS A 222 -12.36 -20.04 -6.50
CA LYS A 222 -11.43 -20.02 -7.64
C LYS A 222 -10.17 -19.20 -7.32
N SER A 223 -10.30 -18.13 -6.56
CA SER A 223 -9.17 -17.30 -6.12
C SER A 223 -8.26 -18.05 -5.18
N VAL A 224 -8.81 -18.77 -4.20
CA VAL A 224 -8.02 -19.61 -3.29
C VAL A 224 -7.25 -20.67 -4.09
N ALA A 225 -7.92 -21.39 -5.00
CA ALA A 225 -7.30 -22.37 -5.86
C ALA A 225 -6.17 -21.76 -6.73
N ARG A 226 -6.38 -20.51 -7.28
CA ARG A 226 -5.38 -19.82 -8.08
C ARG A 226 -4.14 -19.44 -7.24
N VAL A 227 -4.34 -18.96 -6.00
CA VAL A 227 -3.25 -18.64 -5.10
C VAL A 227 -2.47 -19.88 -4.67
N ARG A 228 -3.15 -21.01 -4.42
CA ARG A 228 -2.49 -22.31 -4.13
C ARG A 228 -1.63 -22.77 -5.31
N ALA A 229 -2.20 -22.77 -6.52
CA ALA A 229 -1.45 -23.13 -7.73
C ALA A 229 -0.22 -22.24 -7.93
N ALA A 230 -0.35 -20.92 -7.75
CA ALA A 230 0.79 -20.02 -7.84
C ALA A 230 1.85 -20.27 -6.76
N ALA A 231 1.47 -20.66 -5.54
CA ALA A 231 2.43 -21.06 -4.51
C ALA A 231 3.24 -22.30 -4.91
N GLU A 232 2.59 -23.30 -5.50
CA GLU A 232 3.23 -24.51 -6.01
C GLU A 232 4.14 -24.20 -7.22
N GLU A 233 3.69 -23.36 -8.16
CA GLU A 233 4.51 -22.90 -9.28
C GLU A 233 5.80 -22.22 -8.82
N HIS A 234 5.75 -21.41 -7.75
CA HIS A 234 6.95 -20.81 -7.17
C HIS A 234 7.90 -21.84 -6.54
N GLU A 235 7.39 -22.91 -5.97
CA GLU A 235 8.25 -23.97 -5.40
C GLU A 235 8.93 -24.84 -6.46
N HIS A 236 8.16 -25.24 -7.48
CA HIS A 236 8.65 -26.16 -8.50
C HIS A 236 9.39 -25.45 -9.64
N GLY A 237 9.23 -24.14 -9.81
CA GLY A 237 9.90 -23.35 -10.86
C GLY A 237 11.40 -23.12 -10.64
N GLN A 238 12.06 -23.94 -9.83
CA GLN A 238 13.52 -23.96 -9.61
C GLN A 238 14.26 -24.98 -10.52
N GLN A 239 13.58 -25.56 -11.51
CA GLN A 239 14.23 -26.45 -12.49
C GLN A 239 14.63 -25.69 -13.75
#